data_7c77f39fcf9269e6536bb0c1beb764cb
#
_entry.id   7c77f39fcf9269e6536bb0c1beb764cb
#
_cell.length_a   1.000
_cell.length_b   1.000
_cell.length_c   1.000
_cell.angle_alpha   90.00
_cell.angle_beta   90.00
_cell.angle_gamma   90.00
#
_symmetry.space_group_name_H-M   'P 1'
#
loop_
_entity.id
_entity.type
_entity.pdbx_description
1 polymer ?
#
loop_
_entity_poly.entity_id
_entity_poly.type
_entity_poly.pdbx_seq_one_letter_code
_entity_poly.pdbx_strand_id
1 'polypeptide(L)'
;MSSPHIHPIAGIHHEAIEPVAAEAAEVVASASGAGAAADGPIAHLDRRLEAVGKAVPAIDLCGVSAGYGDRVALEDLDLEVPLGALVAVVGPNGGGKSTLLKIIAGALRPWTGTVDVLGAPPGREAHRVAYVPQAELVDWSFPVNVWTVAMMGRYPRLGPLRQPGRADHDAVAEALERVGMADRARNPIGALSGGQRRRAFLARAIAAEADLYLLDEPVTGVDVPTQEAIMELLAAEAEKGKAVVATTHDLGAAVRHFQSVVAVNRRIIASGPVSLISDPEVLSLTYGGHLLFLGDGLGVLDDSHHHDDPATGERHFHDDSGGRA
;
A
#
# COMPACT_ATOMS: atom_id res chain seq x y z
N MET A 1 -14.25 -57.18 25.16
CA MET A 1 -13.83 -56.33 24.03
C MET A 1 -13.54 -54.98 24.64
N SER A 2 -12.28 -54.63 24.69
CA SER A 2 -11.69 -53.67 25.61
C SER A 2 -11.84 -52.24 25.15
N SER A 3 -12.35 -51.35 26.01
CA SER A 3 -12.25 -49.89 25.89
C SER A 3 -10.91 -49.41 26.42
N PRO A 4 -10.26 -48.43 25.80
CA PRO A 4 -9.04 -47.83 26.34
C PRO A 4 -9.38 -46.74 27.35
N HIS A 5 -8.70 -46.79 28.48
CA HIS A 5 -8.70 -45.83 29.58
C HIS A 5 -8.02 -44.53 29.18
N ILE A 6 -8.66 -43.40 29.45
CA ILE A 6 -8.08 -42.07 29.39
C ILE A 6 -7.61 -41.72 30.82
N HIS A 7 -6.29 -41.49 30.97
CA HIS A 7 -5.71 -40.94 32.19
C HIS A 7 -5.84 -39.42 32.23
N PRO A 8 -6.19 -38.79 33.37
CA PRO A 8 -6.15 -37.35 33.54
C PRO A 8 -4.72 -36.87 33.81
N ILE A 9 -4.29 -35.84 33.08
CA ILE A 9 -3.04 -35.11 33.34
C ILE A 9 -3.31 -34.12 34.45
N ALA A 10 -2.64 -34.27 35.57
CA ALA A 10 -2.68 -33.39 36.74
C ALA A 10 -1.72 -32.20 36.55
N GLY A 11 -2.17 -31.05 37.04
CA GLY A 11 -1.31 -30.03 37.65
C GLY A 11 -0.56 -29.10 36.70
N ILE A 12 -1.13 -27.93 36.40
CA ILE A 12 -0.36 -26.72 36.09
C ILE A 12 -0.57 -25.77 37.26
N HIS A 13 0.51 -25.56 38.02
CA HIS A 13 0.59 -24.61 39.09
C HIS A 13 0.49 -23.18 38.54
N HIS A 14 -0.39 -22.38 39.17
CA HIS A 14 -0.37 -20.91 39.08
C HIS A 14 0.90 -20.41 39.77
N GLU A 15 1.90 -20.00 39.04
CA GLU A 15 2.96 -19.15 39.54
C GLU A 15 2.65 -17.69 39.14
N ALA A 16 2.72 -16.86 40.16
CA ALA A 16 2.37 -15.44 40.15
C ALA A 16 3.28 -14.65 39.22
N ILE A 17 2.66 -13.78 38.42
CA ILE A 17 3.33 -12.74 37.65
C ILE A 17 3.62 -11.59 38.64
N GLU A 18 4.84 -11.53 39.17
CA GLU A 18 5.39 -10.33 39.81
C GLU A 18 6.33 -9.56 38.86
N PRO A 19 6.58 -8.25 39.10
CA PRO A 19 6.45 -7.26 38.04
C PRO A 19 7.77 -6.95 37.33
N VAL A 20 7.65 -6.79 36.02
CA VAL A 20 8.66 -6.27 35.08
C VAL A 20 9.13 -4.83 35.36
N ALA A 21 8.63 -4.19 36.44
CA ALA A 21 8.95 -2.82 36.81
C ALA A 21 10.32 -2.63 37.49
N ALA A 22 10.94 -3.66 38.02
CA ALA A 22 12.24 -3.56 38.70
C ALA A 22 13.44 -3.61 37.75
N GLU A 23 13.30 -4.30 36.61
CA GLU A 23 14.38 -4.47 35.63
C GLU A 23 14.59 -3.21 34.74
N ALA A 24 13.54 -2.40 34.57
CA ALA A 24 13.60 -1.15 33.82
C ALA A 24 14.36 -0.03 34.55
N ALA A 25 14.42 -0.07 35.88
CA ALA A 25 15.11 0.97 36.67
C ALA A 25 16.64 0.79 36.67
N GLU A 26 17.15 -0.43 36.51
CA GLU A 26 18.60 -0.72 36.54
C GLU A 26 19.29 -0.40 35.21
N VAL A 27 18.56 -0.47 34.07
CA VAL A 27 19.07 -0.12 32.75
C VAL A 27 19.24 1.38 32.56
N VAL A 28 18.45 2.21 33.24
CA VAL A 28 18.55 3.68 33.17
C VAL A 28 19.72 4.24 33.96
N ALA A 29 20.16 3.54 35.01
CA ALA A 29 21.26 4.01 35.87
C ALA A 29 22.66 3.74 35.28
N SER A 30 22.82 2.85 34.31
CA SER A 30 24.11 2.51 33.69
C SER A 30 24.45 3.29 32.42
N ALA A 31 23.54 4.12 31.91
CA ALA A 31 23.70 4.83 30.63
C ALA A 31 24.13 6.31 30.77
N SER A 32 24.46 6.80 31.96
CA SER A 32 24.87 8.19 32.17
C SER A 32 26.38 8.42 32.13
N GLY A 33 27.04 7.97 31.07
CA GLY A 33 28.46 8.23 30.90
C GLY A 33 29.01 7.81 29.57
N ALA A 34 28.82 8.61 28.54
CA ALA A 34 29.74 8.86 27.42
C ALA A 34 29.00 9.59 26.30
N GLY A 35 29.44 10.82 25.98
CA GLY A 35 28.91 11.55 24.85
C GLY A 35 29.42 11.01 23.53
N ALA A 36 28.54 11.04 22.54
CA ALA A 36 28.76 11.33 21.12
C ALA A 36 27.63 10.76 20.28
N ALA A 37 27.04 11.61 19.48
CA ALA A 37 26.09 11.43 18.42
C ALA A 37 26.01 10.03 17.79
N ALA A 38 24.87 9.38 17.98
CA ALA A 38 24.31 8.37 17.08
C ALA A 38 22.79 8.29 17.37
N ASP A 39 21.96 8.51 16.36
CA ASP A 39 20.54 8.20 16.39
C ASP A 39 20.38 6.69 16.64
N GLY A 40 20.22 6.32 17.91
CA GLY A 40 20.08 4.95 18.38
C GLY A 40 18.62 4.65 18.81
N PRO A 41 18.34 3.42 19.28
CA PRO A 41 17.01 2.91 19.62
C PRO A 41 16.16 3.77 20.57
N ILE A 42 16.73 4.76 21.20
CA ILE A 42 16.07 5.67 22.16
C ILE A 42 15.16 6.70 21.45
N ALA A 43 15.49 7.12 20.22
CA ALA A 43 14.66 8.04 19.44
C ALA A 43 13.27 7.46 19.12
N HIS A 44 13.16 6.14 19.03
CA HIS A 44 11.90 5.44 18.82
C HIS A 44 11.03 5.36 20.09
N LEU A 45 11.65 5.33 21.28
CA LEU A 45 10.92 5.37 22.54
C LEU A 45 10.36 6.78 22.82
N ASP A 46 11.09 7.82 22.52
CA ASP A 46 10.64 9.21 22.72
C ASP A 46 9.44 9.54 21.84
N ARG A 47 9.42 9.08 20.56
CA ARG A 47 8.23 9.22 19.69
C ARG A 47 6.99 8.51 20.23
N ARG A 48 7.14 7.36 20.91
CA ARG A 48 6.01 6.65 21.53
C ARG A 48 5.51 7.34 22.81
N LEU A 49 6.37 8.03 23.53
CA LEU A 49 5.99 8.77 24.73
C LEU A 49 5.31 10.11 24.39
N GLU A 50 5.69 10.75 23.28
CA GLU A 50 5.01 11.95 22.76
C GLU A 50 3.63 11.64 22.14
N ALA A 51 3.36 10.38 21.79
CA ALA A 51 2.08 9.93 21.23
C ALA A 51 0.95 9.78 22.28
N VAL A 52 1.23 9.96 23.56
CA VAL A 52 0.19 9.96 24.61
C VAL A 52 -0.64 11.23 24.48
N GLY A 53 -1.68 11.16 23.63
CA GLY A 53 -2.61 12.26 23.32
C GLY A 53 -2.77 12.57 21.82
N LYS A 54 -1.94 12.03 20.93
CA LYS A 54 -2.14 12.09 19.47
C LYS A 54 -3.17 11.06 19.02
N ALA A 55 -4.00 11.44 18.06
CA ALA A 55 -4.87 10.49 17.36
C ALA A 55 -4.02 9.37 16.75
N VAL A 56 -4.48 8.12 16.87
CA VAL A 56 -3.80 6.95 16.28
C VAL A 56 -3.68 7.15 14.77
N PRO A 57 -2.46 7.11 14.18
CA PRO A 57 -2.31 7.23 12.75
C PRO A 57 -2.92 6.02 12.01
N ALA A 58 -3.27 6.22 10.76
CA ALA A 58 -3.73 5.12 9.91
C ALA A 58 -2.60 4.12 9.60
N ILE A 59 -1.38 4.63 9.46
CA ILE A 59 -0.16 3.85 9.20
C ILE A 59 0.98 4.44 10.05
N ASP A 60 1.72 3.58 10.74
CA ASP A 60 2.96 3.91 11.42
C ASP A 60 4.01 2.82 11.13
N LEU A 61 5.07 3.20 10.44
CA LEU A 61 6.23 2.36 10.11
C LEU A 61 7.44 2.90 10.82
N CYS A 62 8.23 2.02 11.45
CA CYS A 62 9.45 2.40 12.14
C CYS A 62 10.58 1.41 11.85
N GLY A 63 11.64 1.87 11.15
CA GLY A 63 12.82 1.10 10.77
C GLY A 63 12.51 -0.11 9.90
N VAL A 64 11.49 -0.05 9.04
CA VAL A 64 10.97 -1.20 8.29
C VAL A 64 11.87 -1.53 7.11
N SER A 65 12.37 -2.77 7.06
CA SER A 65 13.04 -3.32 5.89
C SER A 65 12.35 -4.60 5.42
N ALA A 66 12.25 -4.80 4.10
CA ALA A 66 11.57 -5.96 3.51
C ALA A 66 12.06 -6.25 2.09
N GLY A 67 11.74 -7.48 1.63
CA GLY A 67 12.07 -7.91 0.28
C GLY A 67 11.54 -9.29 -0.03
N TYR A 68 12.09 -9.91 -1.07
CA TYR A 68 11.70 -11.22 -1.58
C TYR A 68 12.93 -12.12 -1.69
N GLY A 69 12.93 -13.27 -0.99
CA GLY A 69 14.12 -14.11 -0.85
C GLY A 69 15.26 -13.28 -0.25
N ASP A 70 16.42 -13.21 -0.91
CA ASP A 70 17.59 -12.43 -0.46
C ASP A 70 17.62 -11.01 -1.06
N ARG A 71 16.59 -10.61 -1.80
CA ARG A 71 16.55 -9.35 -2.54
C ARG A 71 15.85 -8.28 -1.70
N VAL A 72 16.60 -7.26 -1.28
CA VAL A 72 16.06 -6.09 -0.58
C VAL A 72 15.19 -5.29 -1.55
N ALA A 73 13.94 -5.04 -1.18
CA ALA A 73 13.02 -4.17 -1.92
C ALA A 73 12.83 -2.81 -1.23
N LEU A 74 12.83 -2.82 0.11
CA LEU A 74 12.69 -1.64 0.95
C LEU A 74 13.65 -1.73 2.12
N GLU A 75 14.26 -0.62 2.49
CA GLU A 75 15.32 -0.53 3.49
C GLU A 75 15.10 0.66 4.41
N ASP A 76 14.98 0.38 5.72
CA ASP A 76 14.94 1.34 6.81
C ASP A 76 13.89 2.46 6.60
N LEU A 77 12.61 2.07 6.51
CA LEU A 77 11.50 2.98 6.28
C LEU A 77 10.89 3.46 7.59
N ASP A 78 10.78 4.78 7.73
CA ASP A 78 9.97 5.47 8.72
C ASP A 78 8.86 6.24 8.00
N LEU A 79 7.58 5.99 8.35
CA LEU A 79 6.43 6.64 7.72
C LEU A 79 5.26 6.74 8.70
N GLU A 80 4.69 7.91 8.84
CA GLU A 80 3.42 8.14 9.53
C GLU A 80 2.39 8.70 8.53
N VAL A 81 1.20 8.08 8.46
CA VAL A 81 0.07 8.57 7.66
C VAL A 81 -1.15 8.74 8.57
N PRO A 82 -1.68 9.95 8.72
CA PRO A 82 -2.87 10.18 9.53
C PRO A 82 -4.16 9.68 8.85
N LEU A 83 -5.22 9.48 9.64
CA LEU A 83 -6.57 9.35 9.11
C LEU A 83 -7.00 10.64 8.40
N GLY A 84 -7.84 10.50 7.37
CA GLY A 84 -8.27 11.63 6.54
C GLY A 84 -7.25 12.08 5.48
N ALA A 85 -6.07 11.45 5.43
CA ALA A 85 -5.07 11.81 4.42
C ALA A 85 -5.36 11.16 3.06
N LEU A 86 -5.14 11.92 1.98
CA LEU A 86 -5.10 11.45 0.59
C LEU A 86 -3.65 11.55 0.10
N VAL A 87 -2.97 10.41 0.03
CA VAL A 87 -1.51 10.28 -0.14
C VAL A 87 -1.16 9.60 -1.46
N ALA A 88 -0.34 10.25 -2.29
CA ALA A 88 0.31 9.63 -3.45
C ALA A 88 1.63 8.97 -3.04
N VAL A 89 1.84 7.71 -3.41
CA VAL A 89 3.15 7.06 -3.35
C VAL A 89 3.76 7.08 -4.75
N VAL A 90 4.85 7.83 -4.90
CA VAL A 90 5.54 8.02 -6.18
C VAL A 90 6.94 7.43 -6.15
N GLY A 91 7.52 7.15 -7.32
CA GLY A 91 8.87 6.62 -7.45
C GLY A 91 9.02 5.75 -8.70
N PRO A 92 10.25 5.31 -9.03
CA PRO A 92 10.55 4.53 -10.21
C PRO A 92 9.93 3.13 -10.17
N ASN A 93 9.88 2.47 -11.33
CA ASN A 93 9.54 1.05 -11.39
C ASN A 93 10.60 0.25 -10.62
N GLY A 94 10.14 -0.71 -9.80
CA GLY A 94 11.03 -1.44 -8.89
C GLY A 94 11.48 -0.66 -7.66
N GLY A 95 11.09 0.61 -7.46
CA GLY A 95 11.42 1.43 -6.29
C GLY A 95 10.76 1.00 -4.97
N GLY A 96 9.89 -0.04 -4.98
CA GLY A 96 9.32 -0.61 -3.76
C GLY A 96 7.88 -0.16 -3.45
N LYS A 97 7.22 0.63 -4.29
CA LYS A 97 5.85 1.15 -4.06
C LYS A 97 4.83 0.04 -3.73
N SER A 98 4.68 -0.96 -4.61
CA SER A 98 3.77 -2.08 -4.37
C SER A 98 4.19 -2.96 -3.19
N THR A 99 5.49 -3.04 -2.89
CA THR A 99 6.02 -3.74 -1.71
C THR A 99 5.58 -3.03 -0.43
N LEU A 100 5.67 -1.69 -0.40
CA LEU A 100 5.18 -0.88 0.71
C LEU A 100 3.69 -1.13 0.98
N LEU A 101 2.84 -1.07 -0.07
CA LEU A 101 1.41 -1.37 0.09
C LEU A 101 1.15 -2.78 0.59
N LYS A 102 1.91 -3.79 0.13
CA LYS A 102 1.77 -5.19 0.58
C LYS A 102 2.15 -5.37 2.05
N ILE A 103 3.14 -4.65 2.55
CA ILE A 103 3.53 -4.66 3.96
C ILE A 103 2.38 -4.08 4.81
N ILE A 104 1.88 -2.90 4.44
CA ILE A 104 0.78 -2.24 5.14
C ILE A 104 -0.49 -3.10 5.11
N ALA A 105 -0.78 -3.75 3.99
CA ALA A 105 -1.92 -4.67 3.85
C ALA A 105 -1.74 -5.99 4.63
N GLY A 106 -0.54 -6.27 5.16
CA GLY A 106 -0.22 -7.54 5.83
C GLY A 106 -0.01 -8.72 4.87
N ALA A 107 0.11 -8.46 3.56
CA ALA A 107 0.38 -9.46 2.53
C ALA A 107 1.86 -9.85 2.45
N LEU A 108 2.76 -9.00 2.95
CA LEU A 108 4.19 -9.25 3.06
C LEU A 108 4.66 -8.92 4.47
N ARG A 109 5.40 -9.82 5.09
CA ARG A 109 6.00 -9.57 6.42
C ARG A 109 7.31 -8.81 6.26
N PRO A 110 7.55 -7.75 7.06
CA PRO A 110 8.84 -7.10 7.10
C PRO A 110 9.91 -8.04 7.70
N TRP A 111 11.16 -7.84 7.32
CA TRP A 111 12.32 -8.53 7.91
C TRP A 111 12.73 -7.87 9.24
N THR A 112 12.67 -6.54 9.29
CA THR A 112 13.00 -5.73 10.47
C THR A 112 12.01 -4.61 10.65
N GLY A 113 12.06 -3.94 11.80
CA GLY A 113 11.21 -2.81 12.14
C GLY A 113 9.82 -3.21 12.64
N THR A 114 9.00 -2.20 12.86
CA THR A 114 7.62 -2.35 13.32
C THR A 114 6.65 -1.70 12.36
N VAL A 115 5.50 -2.32 12.18
CA VAL A 115 4.39 -1.84 11.34
C VAL A 115 3.14 -1.84 12.21
N ASP A 116 2.51 -0.70 12.32
CA ASP A 116 1.20 -0.54 12.93
C ASP A 116 0.22 0.03 11.91
N VAL A 117 -0.95 -0.56 11.81
CA VAL A 117 -2.02 -0.17 10.89
C VAL A 117 -3.31 -0.04 11.68
N LEU A 118 -3.82 1.19 11.79
CA LEU A 118 -5.03 1.51 12.56
C LEU A 118 -4.94 1.07 14.03
N GLY A 119 -3.73 1.16 14.63
CA GLY A 119 -3.47 0.81 16.03
C GLY A 119 -3.26 -0.70 16.27
N ALA A 120 -3.01 -1.49 15.22
CA ALA A 120 -2.80 -2.93 15.32
C ALA A 120 -1.76 -3.44 14.31
N PRO A 121 -1.13 -4.61 14.55
CA PRO A 121 -0.28 -5.26 13.55
C PRO A 121 -1.03 -5.52 12.24
N PRO A 122 -0.36 -5.43 11.06
CA PRO A 122 -0.98 -5.64 9.75
C PRO A 122 -1.75 -6.95 9.65
N GLY A 123 -2.91 -6.91 9.02
CA GLY A 123 -3.79 -8.06 8.82
C GLY A 123 -4.68 -8.41 10.01
N ARG A 124 -4.43 -7.88 11.22
CA ARG A 124 -5.29 -8.12 12.39
C ARG A 124 -6.66 -7.49 12.23
N GLU A 125 -6.70 -6.27 11.71
CA GLU A 125 -7.92 -5.50 11.43
C GLU A 125 -8.23 -5.51 9.92
N ALA A 126 -8.10 -6.68 9.26
CA ALA A 126 -8.20 -6.79 7.80
C ALA A 126 -9.54 -6.28 7.24
N HIS A 127 -10.61 -6.27 8.04
CA HIS A 127 -11.91 -5.73 7.65
C HIS A 127 -11.94 -4.20 7.57
N ARG A 128 -10.95 -3.51 8.16
CA ARG A 128 -10.79 -2.06 8.13
C ARG A 128 -9.83 -1.58 7.04
N VAL A 129 -9.19 -2.51 6.31
CA VAL A 129 -8.23 -2.20 5.25
C VAL A 129 -8.72 -2.75 3.92
N ALA A 130 -8.91 -1.88 2.93
CA ALA A 130 -9.23 -2.27 1.56
C ALA A 130 -7.99 -2.18 0.69
N TYR A 131 -7.50 -3.31 0.17
CA TYR A 131 -6.37 -3.37 -0.74
C TYR A 131 -6.84 -3.70 -2.17
N VAL A 132 -6.49 -2.83 -3.12
CA VAL A 132 -6.70 -3.00 -4.55
C VAL A 132 -5.33 -3.19 -5.21
N PRO A 133 -4.97 -4.42 -5.59
CA PRO A 133 -3.70 -4.69 -6.27
C PRO A 133 -3.73 -4.19 -7.71
N GLN A 134 -2.56 -4.10 -8.31
CA GLN A 134 -2.41 -3.79 -9.74
C GLN A 134 -3.21 -4.78 -10.61
N ALA A 135 -3.90 -4.27 -11.62
CA ALA A 135 -4.87 -5.04 -12.40
C ALA A 135 -4.26 -6.25 -13.15
N GLU A 136 -2.99 -6.17 -13.52
CA GLU A 136 -2.27 -7.22 -14.23
C GLU A 136 -2.06 -8.50 -13.42
N LEU A 137 -2.19 -8.43 -12.09
CA LEU A 137 -2.06 -9.57 -11.18
C LEU A 137 -3.37 -10.35 -10.99
N VAL A 138 -4.47 -9.91 -11.63
CA VAL A 138 -5.81 -10.49 -11.41
C VAL A 138 -6.15 -11.45 -12.54
N ASP A 139 -6.53 -12.68 -12.21
CA ASP A 139 -7.08 -13.63 -13.19
C ASP A 139 -8.53 -13.26 -13.55
N TRP A 140 -8.68 -12.64 -14.72
CA TRP A 140 -9.98 -12.20 -15.25
C TRP A 140 -10.83 -13.33 -15.84
N SER A 141 -10.31 -14.54 -15.97
CA SER A 141 -11.04 -15.71 -16.46
C SER A 141 -11.94 -16.35 -15.39
N PHE A 142 -11.77 -15.95 -14.13
CA PHE A 142 -12.55 -16.49 -13.02
C PHE A 142 -14.06 -16.21 -13.21
N PRO A 143 -14.94 -17.21 -13.08
CA PRO A 143 -16.34 -17.12 -13.48
C PRO A 143 -17.20 -16.40 -12.42
N VAL A 144 -16.95 -15.11 -12.19
CA VAL A 144 -17.71 -14.26 -11.29
C VAL A 144 -18.28 -13.06 -12.03
N ASN A 145 -19.39 -12.51 -11.52
CA ASN A 145 -19.96 -11.27 -12.00
C ASN A 145 -19.51 -10.07 -11.13
N VAL A 146 -19.79 -8.87 -11.62
CA VAL A 146 -19.43 -7.59 -10.96
C VAL A 146 -19.98 -7.51 -9.54
N TRP A 147 -21.24 -7.93 -9.32
CA TRP A 147 -21.86 -7.97 -7.99
C TRP A 147 -21.06 -8.84 -7.02
N THR A 148 -20.67 -10.03 -7.45
CA THR A 148 -19.88 -10.96 -6.63
C THR A 148 -18.52 -10.37 -6.28
N VAL A 149 -17.87 -9.71 -7.24
CA VAL A 149 -16.58 -9.02 -6.98
C VAL A 149 -16.76 -7.93 -5.92
N ALA A 150 -17.78 -7.08 -6.03
CA ALA A 150 -18.06 -6.05 -5.04
C ALA A 150 -18.40 -6.66 -3.66
N MET A 151 -19.16 -7.75 -3.62
CA MET A 151 -19.53 -8.47 -2.39
C MET A 151 -18.29 -9.06 -1.68
N MET A 152 -17.23 -9.42 -2.39
CA MET A 152 -15.98 -9.87 -1.77
C MET A 152 -15.39 -8.84 -0.81
N GLY A 153 -15.71 -7.54 -0.96
CA GLY A 153 -15.34 -6.49 -0.02
C GLY A 153 -15.96 -6.67 1.38
N ARG A 154 -17.11 -7.33 1.47
CA ARG A 154 -17.83 -7.56 2.74
C ARG A 154 -17.32 -8.75 3.53
N TYR A 155 -16.71 -9.76 2.86
CA TYR A 155 -16.30 -11.01 3.51
C TYR A 155 -15.36 -10.86 4.71
N PRO A 156 -14.38 -9.93 4.72
CA PRO A 156 -13.56 -9.73 5.92
C PRO A 156 -14.35 -9.32 7.17
N ARG A 157 -15.48 -8.60 7.00
CA ARG A 157 -16.39 -8.23 8.12
C ARG A 157 -17.30 -9.38 8.54
N LEU A 158 -17.70 -10.20 7.58
CA LEU A 158 -18.64 -11.31 7.84
C LEU A 158 -17.95 -12.46 8.53
N GLY A 159 -16.65 -12.68 8.23
CA GLY A 159 -15.94 -13.88 8.65
C GLY A 159 -16.46 -15.16 7.97
N PRO A 160 -15.90 -16.33 8.31
CA PRO A 160 -16.11 -17.55 7.53
C PRO A 160 -17.49 -18.21 7.69
N LEU A 161 -18.28 -17.85 8.70
CA LEU A 161 -19.52 -18.55 9.04
C LEU A 161 -20.81 -17.74 8.79
N ARG A 162 -20.68 -16.44 8.49
CA ARG A 162 -21.86 -15.58 8.29
C ARG A 162 -22.10 -15.37 6.80
N GLN A 163 -23.36 -15.48 6.42
CA GLN A 163 -23.79 -15.12 5.07
C GLN A 163 -24.10 -13.62 4.99
N PRO A 164 -23.90 -12.99 3.81
CA PRO A 164 -24.28 -11.60 3.57
C PRO A 164 -25.75 -11.36 3.90
N GLY A 165 -25.99 -10.32 4.71
CA GLY A 165 -27.33 -9.86 5.07
C GLY A 165 -27.76 -8.67 4.21
N ARG A 166 -28.93 -8.08 4.55
CA ARG A 166 -29.49 -6.93 3.82
C ARG A 166 -28.53 -5.75 3.79
N ALA A 167 -27.89 -5.41 4.91
CA ALA A 167 -26.94 -4.30 4.99
C ALA A 167 -25.74 -4.50 4.05
N ASP A 168 -25.27 -5.75 3.88
CA ASP A 168 -24.16 -6.05 2.96
C ASP A 168 -24.59 -5.88 1.49
N HIS A 169 -25.80 -6.29 1.17
CA HIS A 169 -26.39 -6.09 -0.16
C HIS A 169 -26.59 -4.60 -0.46
N ASP A 170 -27.09 -3.83 0.52
CA ASP A 170 -27.30 -2.38 0.38
C ASP A 170 -25.95 -1.66 0.17
N ALA A 171 -24.89 -2.00 0.94
CA ALA A 171 -23.54 -1.46 0.78
C ALA A 171 -22.93 -1.77 -0.60
N VAL A 172 -23.15 -2.97 -1.11
CA VAL A 172 -22.70 -3.37 -2.46
C VAL A 172 -23.45 -2.60 -3.54
N ALA A 173 -24.77 -2.44 -3.41
CA ALA A 173 -25.58 -1.68 -4.36
C ALA A 173 -25.11 -0.22 -4.42
N GLU A 174 -24.95 0.43 -3.27
CA GLU A 174 -24.42 1.79 -3.17
C GLU A 174 -23.01 1.92 -3.78
N ALA A 175 -22.12 1.00 -3.46
CA ALA A 175 -20.78 1.00 -4.03
C ALA A 175 -20.78 0.90 -5.55
N LEU A 176 -21.64 0.05 -6.13
CA LEU A 176 -21.80 -0.10 -7.58
C LEU A 176 -22.39 1.14 -8.24
N GLU A 177 -23.34 1.81 -7.58
CA GLU A 177 -23.90 3.08 -8.05
C GLU A 177 -22.81 4.17 -8.08
N ARG A 178 -22.03 4.30 -7.00
CA ARG A 178 -20.97 5.31 -6.87
C ARG A 178 -19.88 5.17 -7.92
N VAL A 179 -19.56 3.95 -8.38
CA VAL A 179 -18.58 3.73 -9.46
C VAL A 179 -19.22 3.65 -10.85
N GLY A 180 -20.54 3.88 -10.99
CA GLY A 180 -21.26 3.82 -12.25
C GLY A 180 -21.29 2.41 -12.89
N MET A 181 -21.45 1.37 -12.07
CA MET A 181 -21.48 -0.03 -12.51
C MET A 181 -22.76 -0.79 -12.13
N ALA A 182 -23.78 -0.10 -11.62
CA ALA A 182 -25.02 -0.72 -11.17
C ALA A 182 -25.75 -1.48 -12.30
N ASP A 183 -25.79 -0.91 -13.50
CA ASP A 183 -26.39 -1.51 -14.71
C ASP A 183 -25.65 -2.77 -15.17
N ARG A 184 -24.40 -2.96 -14.75
CA ARG A 184 -23.50 -4.07 -15.12
C ARG A 184 -23.29 -5.08 -14.00
N ALA A 185 -24.02 -4.96 -12.91
CA ALA A 185 -23.86 -5.80 -11.71
C ALA A 185 -23.86 -7.31 -12.02
N ARG A 186 -24.65 -7.75 -13.01
CA ARG A 186 -24.78 -9.15 -13.43
C ARG A 186 -23.80 -9.59 -14.52
N ASN A 187 -23.04 -8.66 -15.11
CA ASN A 187 -22.12 -8.97 -16.19
C ASN A 187 -20.92 -9.78 -15.66
N PRO A 188 -20.45 -10.79 -16.40
CA PRO A 188 -19.21 -11.48 -16.06
C PRO A 188 -18.03 -10.50 -16.05
N ILE A 189 -17.14 -10.62 -15.07
CA ILE A 189 -15.99 -9.72 -14.94
C ILE A 189 -15.05 -9.80 -16.16
N GLY A 190 -14.92 -10.98 -16.76
CA GLY A 190 -14.12 -11.22 -17.95
C GLY A 190 -14.62 -10.50 -19.20
N ALA A 191 -15.91 -10.16 -19.27
CA ALA A 191 -16.51 -9.46 -20.41
C ALA A 191 -16.36 -7.94 -20.37
N LEU A 192 -15.77 -7.39 -19.30
CA LEU A 192 -15.62 -5.96 -19.10
C LEU A 192 -14.35 -5.39 -19.75
N SER A 193 -14.39 -4.11 -20.14
CA SER A 193 -13.18 -3.36 -20.52
C SER A 193 -12.25 -3.15 -19.32
N GLY A 194 -10.98 -2.81 -19.56
CA GLY A 194 -10.01 -2.54 -18.49
C GLY A 194 -10.49 -1.50 -17.48
N GLY A 195 -11.02 -0.38 -17.94
CA GLY A 195 -11.58 0.67 -17.07
C GLY A 195 -12.81 0.20 -16.27
N GLN A 196 -13.69 -0.62 -16.88
CA GLN A 196 -14.82 -1.21 -16.17
C GLN A 196 -14.39 -2.22 -15.11
N ARG A 197 -13.38 -3.04 -15.38
CA ARG A 197 -12.78 -3.96 -14.40
C ARG A 197 -12.23 -3.19 -13.20
N ARG A 198 -11.50 -2.09 -13.43
CA ARG A 198 -10.99 -1.23 -12.35
C ARG A 198 -12.10 -0.65 -11.50
N ARG A 199 -13.16 -0.13 -12.12
CA ARG A 199 -14.34 0.36 -11.40
C ARG A 199 -15.01 -0.74 -10.56
N ALA A 200 -15.09 -1.97 -11.06
CA ALA A 200 -15.62 -3.10 -10.29
C ALA A 200 -14.76 -3.43 -9.06
N PHE A 201 -13.41 -3.37 -9.19
CA PHE A 201 -12.50 -3.55 -8.05
C PHE A 201 -12.53 -2.38 -7.07
N LEU A 202 -12.75 -1.17 -7.57
CA LEU A 202 -12.98 -0.02 -6.70
C LEU A 202 -14.32 -0.15 -5.95
N ALA A 203 -15.39 -0.64 -6.60
CA ALA A 203 -16.64 -0.98 -5.92
C ALA A 203 -16.43 -1.98 -4.79
N ARG A 204 -15.59 -3.00 -4.98
CA ARG A 204 -15.20 -3.93 -3.92
C ARG A 204 -14.55 -3.22 -2.73
N ALA A 205 -13.63 -2.28 -3.00
CA ALA A 205 -12.97 -1.51 -1.95
C ALA A 205 -13.95 -0.60 -1.21
N ILE A 206 -14.83 0.11 -1.93
CA ILE A 206 -15.87 0.98 -1.34
C ILE A 206 -16.86 0.17 -0.50
N ALA A 207 -17.34 -0.97 -1.04
CA ALA A 207 -18.26 -1.87 -0.33
C ALA A 207 -17.66 -2.41 0.98
N ALA A 208 -16.35 -2.49 1.10
CA ALA A 208 -15.69 -2.87 2.35
C ALA A 208 -15.92 -1.86 3.48
N GLU A 209 -16.27 -0.58 3.16
CA GLU A 209 -16.40 0.52 4.13
C GLU A 209 -15.17 0.61 5.05
N ALA A 210 -13.99 0.43 4.47
CA ALA A 210 -12.73 0.42 5.19
C ALA A 210 -12.36 1.80 5.75
N ASP A 211 -11.47 1.83 6.75
CA ASP A 211 -10.89 3.06 7.28
C ASP A 211 -9.60 3.43 6.56
N LEU A 212 -8.96 2.45 5.91
CA LEU A 212 -7.74 2.62 5.11
C LEU A 212 -7.92 1.97 3.72
N TYR A 213 -7.71 2.75 2.68
CA TYR A 213 -7.67 2.32 1.29
C TYR A 213 -6.24 2.31 0.78
N LEU A 214 -5.79 1.16 0.28
CA LEU A 214 -4.49 0.96 -0.35
C LEU A 214 -4.73 0.60 -1.81
N LEU A 215 -4.30 1.44 -2.75
CA LEU A 215 -4.57 1.25 -4.17
C LEU A 215 -3.27 1.24 -4.97
N ASP A 216 -3.02 0.15 -5.67
CA ASP A 216 -1.83 0.01 -6.50
C ASP A 216 -2.17 0.37 -7.96
N GLU A 217 -1.76 1.56 -8.38
CA GLU A 217 -2.02 2.15 -9.69
C GLU A 217 -3.51 2.16 -10.10
N PRO A 218 -4.40 2.81 -9.32
CA PRO A 218 -5.85 2.70 -9.53
C PRO A 218 -6.34 3.29 -10.86
N VAL A 219 -5.59 4.18 -11.50
CA VAL A 219 -6.01 4.91 -12.70
C VAL A 219 -5.16 4.61 -13.94
N THR A 220 -4.15 3.73 -13.86
CA THR A 220 -3.30 3.40 -15.02
C THR A 220 -4.11 2.71 -16.13
N GLY A 221 -3.99 3.18 -17.38
CA GLY A 221 -4.66 2.58 -18.53
C GLY A 221 -6.17 2.76 -18.58
N VAL A 222 -6.72 3.78 -17.91
CA VAL A 222 -8.11 4.23 -18.09
C VAL A 222 -8.14 5.59 -18.78
N ASP A 223 -9.26 5.90 -19.43
CA ASP A 223 -9.52 7.21 -20.05
C ASP A 223 -9.62 8.33 -19.00
N VAL A 224 -9.31 9.55 -19.40
CA VAL A 224 -9.27 10.73 -18.50
C VAL A 224 -10.59 10.92 -17.72
N PRO A 225 -11.80 10.85 -18.33
CA PRO A 225 -13.03 11.00 -17.56
C PRO A 225 -13.20 9.93 -16.47
N THR A 226 -12.79 8.69 -16.74
CA THR A 226 -12.82 7.61 -15.74
C THR A 226 -11.80 7.86 -14.63
N GLN A 227 -10.60 8.36 -14.97
CA GLN A 227 -9.56 8.73 -14.01
C GLN A 227 -10.09 9.82 -13.05
N GLU A 228 -10.65 10.91 -13.57
CA GLU A 228 -11.21 11.99 -12.74
C GLU A 228 -12.30 11.48 -11.79
N ALA A 229 -13.24 10.70 -12.29
CA ALA A 229 -14.31 10.11 -11.46
C ALA A 229 -13.78 9.21 -10.34
N ILE A 230 -12.71 8.44 -10.60
CA ILE A 230 -12.04 7.61 -9.58
C ILE A 230 -11.38 8.51 -8.53
N MET A 231 -10.67 9.56 -8.95
CA MET A 231 -9.97 10.45 -8.03
C MET A 231 -10.94 11.26 -7.16
N GLU A 232 -12.03 11.76 -7.71
CA GLU A 232 -13.10 12.42 -6.95
C GLU A 232 -13.71 11.48 -5.90
N LEU A 233 -13.93 10.22 -6.26
CA LEU A 233 -14.46 9.23 -5.33
C LEU A 233 -13.48 8.97 -4.18
N LEU A 234 -12.18 8.86 -4.45
CA LEU A 234 -11.15 8.65 -3.44
C LEU A 234 -10.98 9.87 -2.53
N ALA A 235 -11.05 11.08 -3.09
CA ALA A 235 -11.04 12.32 -2.32
C ALA A 235 -12.25 12.40 -1.38
N ALA A 236 -13.45 12.03 -1.84
CA ALA A 236 -14.65 11.98 -1.00
C ALA A 236 -14.55 10.95 0.13
N GLU A 237 -13.80 9.86 -0.02
CA GLU A 237 -13.52 8.93 1.09
C GLU A 237 -12.56 9.56 2.12
N ALA A 238 -11.54 10.30 1.66
CA ALA A 238 -10.63 11.02 2.56
C ALA A 238 -11.34 12.11 3.36
N GLU A 239 -12.26 12.87 2.72
CA GLU A 239 -13.10 13.87 3.39
C GLU A 239 -13.99 13.27 4.48
N LYS A 240 -14.37 11.99 4.36
CA LYS A 240 -15.08 11.24 5.42
C LYS A 240 -14.18 10.80 6.58
N GLY A 241 -12.91 11.24 6.59
CA GLY A 241 -11.93 10.91 7.63
C GLY A 241 -11.21 9.58 7.42
N LYS A 242 -11.30 8.97 6.23
CA LYS A 242 -10.60 7.71 5.91
C LYS A 242 -9.24 8.01 5.31
N ALA A 243 -8.25 7.16 5.56
CA ALA A 243 -6.95 7.28 4.90
C ALA A 243 -6.98 6.62 3.52
N VAL A 244 -6.45 7.32 2.51
CA VAL A 244 -6.32 6.81 1.14
C VAL A 244 -4.86 6.93 0.71
N VAL A 245 -4.24 5.81 0.39
CA VAL A 245 -2.87 5.72 -0.11
C VAL A 245 -2.88 5.05 -1.48
N ALA A 246 -2.48 5.78 -2.52
CA ALA A 246 -2.46 5.26 -3.87
C ALA A 246 -1.09 5.43 -4.52
N THR A 247 -0.59 4.38 -5.17
CA THR A 247 0.61 4.49 -5.99
C THR A 247 0.29 5.11 -7.34
N THR A 248 1.20 5.92 -7.86
CA THR A 248 1.13 6.45 -9.22
C THR A 248 2.52 6.70 -9.78
N HIS A 249 2.66 6.58 -11.10
CA HIS A 249 3.84 7.00 -11.84
C HIS A 249 3.62 8.37 -12.54
N ASP A 250 2.38 8.86 -12.57
CA ASP A 250 2.03 10.17 -13.13
C ASP A 250 2.15 11.27 -12.05
N LEU A 251 3.27 12.01 -12.11
CA LEU A 251 3.53 13.12 -11.18
C LEU A 251 2.54 14.27 -11.38
N GLY A 252 2.10 14.51 -12.63
CA GLY A 252 1.11 15.54 -12.94
C GLY A 252 -0.25 15.21 -12.31
N ALA A 253 -0.69 13.96 -12.37
CA ALA A 253 -1.89 13.51 -11.68
C ALA A 253 -1.73 13.58 -10.15
N ALA A 254 -0.55 13.25 -9.62
CA ALA A 254 -0.27 13.36 -8.19
C ALA A 254 -0.46 14.80 -7.69
N VAL A 255 0.11 15.80 -8.38
CA VAL A 255 -0.03 17.23 -8.02
C VAL A 255 -1.48 17.69 -8.07
N ARG A 256 -2.27 17.23 -9.06
CA ARG A 256 -3.66 17.69 -9.22
C ARG A 256 -4.62 17.11 -8.18
N HIS A 257 -4.43 15.87 -7.75
CA HIS A 257 -5.45 15.13 -7.02
C HIS A 257 -5.09 14.83 -5.57
N PHE A 258 -3.80 14.83 -5.19
CA PHE A 258 -3.38 14.44 -3.86
C PHE A 258 -2.94 15.64 -3.01
N GLN A 259 -3.13 15.52 -1.70
CA GLN A 259 -2.71 16.54 -0.74
C GLN A 259 -1.29 16.30 -0.24
N SER A 260 -0.90 15.02 -0.16
CA SER A 260 0.38 14.59 0.38
C SER A 260 1.05 13.57 -0.54
N VAL A 261 2.36 13.48 -0.43
CA VAL A 261 3.18 12.55 -1.21
C VAL A 261 4.17 11.80 -0.33
N VAL A 262 4.45 10.57 -0.73
CA VAL A 262 5.57 9.76 -0.24
C VAL A 262 6.41 9.36 -1.45
N ALA A 263 7.60 9.91 -1.57
CA ALA A 263 8.56 9.59 -2.63
C ALA A 263 9.42 8.40 -2.18
N VAL A 264 9.37 7.30 -2.95
CA VAL A 264 10.00 6.02 -2.58
C VAL A 264 10.93 5.53 -3.67
N ASN A 265 12.18 5.26 -3.30
CA ASN A 265 13.15 4.51 -4.09
C ASN A 265 14.00 3.64 -3.15
N ARG A 266 13.52 2.43 -2.85
CA ARG A 266 14.01 1.52 -1.80
C ARG A 266 13.97 2.10 -0.39
N ARG A 267 14.08 3.41 -0.25
CA ARG A 267 13.93 4.19 0.98
C ARG A 267 12.88 5.26 0.77
N ILE A 268 12.38 5.83 1.84
CA ILE A 268 11.58 7.05 1.74
C ILE A 268 12.55 8.21 1.52
N ILE A 269 12.44 8.85 0.36
CA ILE A 269 13.26 10.00 -0.02
C ILE A 269 12.66 11.28 0.57
N ALA A 270 11.33 11.40 0.49
CA ALA A 270 10.58 12.52 1.05
C ALA A 270 9.15 12.09 1.40
N SER A 271 8.58 12.69 2.44
CA SER A 271 7.20 12.49 2.86
C SER A 271 6.64 13.81 3.37
N GLY A 272 5.49 14.25 2.84
CA GLY A 272 4.85 15.51 3.24
C GLY A 272 3.89 16.07 2.20
N PRO A 273 3.70 17.41 2.14
CA PRO A 273 2.82 18.04 1.16
C PRO A 273 3.19 17.67 -0.28
N VAL A 274 2.20 17.56 -1.16
CA VAL A 274 2.42 17.17 -2.57
C VAL A 274 3.38 18.09 -3.31
N SER A 275 3.54 19.33 -2.87
CA SER A 275 4.51 20.29 -3.44
C SER A 275 5.97 19.81 -3.38
N LEU A 276 6.30 18.85 -2.51
CA LEU A 276 7.64 18.26 -2.43
C LEU A 276 8.07 17.58 -3.74
N ILE A 277 7.14 17.05 -4.54
CA ILE A 277 7.50 16.45 -5.84
C ILE A 277 7.80 17.50 -6.93
N SER A 278 7.69 18.79 -6.63
CA SER A 278 8.17 19.86 -7.52
C SER A 278 9.60 20.29 -7.18
N ASP A 279 10.19 19.75 -6.11
CA ASP A 279 11.58 20.01 -5.73
C ASP A 279 12.53 19.16 -6.60
N PRO A 280 13.43 19.80 -7.37
CA PRO A 280 14.37 19.08 -8.23
C PRO A 280 15.29 18.12 -7.50
N GLU A 281 15.65 18.39 -6.24
CA GLU A 281 16.50 17.50 -5.42
C GLU A 281 15.73 16.24 -5.05
N VAL A 282 14.47 16.36 -4.58
CA VAL A 282 13.60 15.23 -4.29
C VAL A 282 13.39 14.36 -5.53
N LEU A 283 13.14 14.98 -6.67
CA LEU A 283 12.97 14.26 -7.94
C LEU A 283 14.25 13.55 -8.37
N SER A 284 15.40 14.23 -8.31
CA SER A 284 16.71 13.64 -8.66
C SER A 284 17.05 12.45 -7.79
N LEU A 285 16.83 12.53 -6.47
CA LEU A 285 17.07 11.43 -5.53
C LEU A 285 16.07 10.28 -5.75
N THR A 286 14.81 10.60 -6.07
CA THR A 286 13.78 9.59 -6.28
C THR A 286 13.98 8.81 -7.57
N TYR A 287 14.29 9.49 -8.68
CA TYR A 287 14.34 8.91 -10.02
C TYR A 287 15.77 8.75 -10.60
N GLY A 288 16.81 9.04 -9.81
CA GLY A 288 18.20 8.78 -10.20
C GLY A 288 18.74 9.66 -11.34
N GLY A 289 18.21 10.87 -11.50
CA GLY A 289 18.66 11.82 -12.55
C GLY A 289 18.09 11.55 -13.95
N HIS A 290 17.24 10.55 -14.15
CA HIS A 290 16.59 10.23 -15.43
C HIS A 290 15.32 11.06 -15.67
N LEU A 291 15.37 12.36 -15.35
CA LEU A 291 14.27 13.30 -15.55
C LEU A 291 14.53 14.17 -16.78
N LEU A 292 13.61 14.14 -17.74
CA LEU A 292 13.55 15.16 -18.79
C LEU A 292 12.50 16.21 -18.41
N PHE A 293 12.94 17.45 -18.31
CA PHE A 293 12.04 18.60 -18.28
C PHE A 293 11.59 18.90 -19.70
N LEU A 294 10.36 18.55 -20.07
CA LEU A 294 9.77 18.84 -21.37
C LEU A 294 8.82 20.05 -21.22
N GLY A 295 9.33 21.26 -21.44
CA GLY A 295 8.51 22.48 -21.40
C GLY A 295 7.81 22.68 -20.04
N ASP A 296 6.50 23.00 -20.04
CA ASP A 296 5.71 23.20 -18.82
C ASP A 296 5.28 21.88 -18.13
N GLY A 297 5.84 20.72 -18.54
CA GLY A 297 5.50 19.40 -18.00
C GLY A 297 6.71 18.61 -17.55
N LEU A 298 6.58 17.88 -16.42
CA LEU A 298 7.55 16.90 -15.95
C LEU A 298 7.32 15.55 -16.64
N GLY A 299 8.33 15.07 -17.38
CA GLY A 299 8.36 13.73 -17.96
C GLY A 299 9.42 12.88 -17.27
N VAL A 300 9.04 11.66 -16.84
CA VAL A 300 9.97 10.63 -16.37
C VAL A 300 10.32 9.73 -17.54
N LEU A 301 11.62 9.57 -17.84
CA LEU A 301 12.06 8.51 -18.77
C LEU A 301 12.01 7.16 -18.04
N ASP A 302 11.16 6.28 -18.50
CA ASP A 302 11.12 4.88 -18.05
C ASP A 302 12.17 4.09 -18.82
N ASP A 303 13.26 3.71 -18.14
CA ASP A 303 14.35 2.86 -18.69
C ASP A 303 13.95 1.36 -18.74
N SER A 304 12.72 1.04 -19.13
CA SER A 304 12.26 -0.35 -19.19
C SER A 304 12.75 -1.17 -20.40
N HIS A 305 13.73 -0.66 -21.20
CA HIS A 305 14.29 -1.38 -22.36
C HIS A 305 15.83 -1.41 -22.40
N HIS A 306 16.48 -1.95 -21.38
CA HIS A 306 17.81 -2.53 -21.53
C HIS A 306 17.84 -3.92 -20.90
N HIS A 307 17.39 -4.91 -21.66
CA HIS A 307 17.93 -6.26 -21.55
C HIS A 307 19.26 -6.26 -22.29
N ASP A 308 20.35 -5.99 -21.61
CA ASP A 308 21.66 -6.40 -22.06
C ASP A 308 21.72 -7.93 -21.94
N ASP A 309 21.56 -8.60 -23.07
CA ASP A 309 21.89 -10.02 -23.21
C ASP A 309 23.44 -10.12 -23.41
N PRO A 310 24.22 -10.64 -22.45
CA PRO A 310 25.67 -10.67 -22.56
C PRO A 310 26.21 -11.75 -23.52
N ALA A 311 25.38 -12.37 -24.36
CA ALA A 311 25.75 -13.55 -25.14
C ALA A 311 25.97 -13.33 -26.64
N THR A 312 25.68 -12.16 -27.23
CA THR A 312 25.93 -11.97 -28.68
C THR A 312 26.54 -10.60 -28.98
N GLY A 313 27.87 -10.59 -29.11
CA GLY A 313 28.63 -9.43 -29.55
C GLY A 313 28.55 -9.22 -31.06
N GLU A 314 27.42 -8.82 -31.62
CA GLU A 314 27.31 -8.39 -33.03
C GLU A 314 26.56 -7.06 -33.12
N ARG A 315 27.33 -6.01 -33.44
CA ARG A 315 26.82 -4.70 -33.82
C ARG A 315 26.34 -4.74 -35.25
N HIS A 316 25.04 -4.77 -35.48
CA HIS A 316 24.48 -4.49 -36.80
C HIS A 316 24.26 -2.97 -36.95
N PHE A 317 25.18 -2.35 -37.72
CA PHE A 317 24.93 -1.04 -38.32
C PHE A 317 24.01 -1.26 -39.55
N HIS A 318 22.81 -0.75 -39.52
CA HIS A 318 22.02 -0.54 -40.71
C HIS A 318 22.46 0.77 -41.38
N ASP A 319 23.16 0.60 -42.48
CA ASP A 319 23.50 1.66 -43.43
C ASP A 319 22.32 1.85 -44.38
N ASP A 320 21.61 2.94 -44.28
CA ASP A 320 20.52 3.34 -45.13
C ASP A 320 21.08 4.35 -46.16
N SER A 321 21.75 3.84 -47.16
CA SER A 321 22.15 4.65 -48.31
C SER A 321 21.70 4.05 -49.62
N GLY A 322 20.68 4.64 -50.19
CA GLY A 322 20.70 4.96 -51.59
C GLY A 322 20.10 4.02 -52.60
N GLY A 323 19.23 4.58 -53.39
CA GLY A 323 19.39 4.40 -54.83
C GLY A 323 18.18 4.02 -55.62
N ARG A 324 17.63 4.99 -56.24
CA ARG A 324 16.85 4.99 -57.45
C ARG A 324 17.13 3.86 -58.45
N ALA A 325 16.11 3.24 -58.99
CA ALA A 325 15.77 3.15 -60.40
C ALA A 325 14.34 2.61 -60.54
#